data_f37ab3a749f30079c2063e01949fe3c8
#
_entry.id   f37ab3a749f30079c2063e01949fe3c8
#
_cell.length_a   1.000
_cell.length_b   1.000
_cell.length_c   1.000
_cell.angle_alpha   90.00
_cell.angle_beta   90.00
_cell.angle_gamma   90.00
#
_symmetry.space_group_name_H-M   'P 1'
#
loop_
_entity.id
_entity.type
_entity.pdbx_description
1 polymer ?
#
loop_
_entity_poly.entity_id
_entity_poly.type
_entity_poly.pdbx_seq_one_letter_code
_entity_poly.pdbx_strand_id
1 'polypeptide(L)'
;MGTNNSDFYLPVYVINLKERTERRQHIEEQFQGRVEFALHWIEAIEHSIGAVGLWQSMLKAVQTAIDKRDDIMIICEDDHIFTPAYNKDYLFANIIGANAQGSELLSGGVGGFGTAVPVDTNRYWMAV
;
A
#
# COMPACT_ATOMS: atom_id res chain seq x y z
N MET A 1 20.64 13.65 -20.88
CA MET A 1 19.91 13.37 -20.48
C MET A 1 19.62 13.49 -19.19
N GLY A 2 19.08 13.93 -18.70
CA GLY A 2 18.76 14.09 -17.39
C GLY A 2 18.15 12.89 -16.75
N THR A 3 17.97 12.94 -15.52
CA THR A 3 17.32 11.90 -14.84
C THR A 3 15.97 11.71 -15.36
N ASN A 4 15.64 10.52 -15.54
CA ASN A 4 14.37 10.16 -16.06
C ASN A 4 13.44 9.86 -14.90
N ASN A 5 12.37 10.62 -14.80
CA ASN A 5 11.37 10.41 -13.74
C ASN A 5 10.67 9.07 -13.85
N SER A 6 10.82 8.39 -14.98
CA SER A 6 10.23 7.08 -15.15
C SER A 6 10.87 6.01 -14.26
N ASP A 7 11.99 6.33 -13.65
CA ASP A 7 12.66 5.38 -12.77
C ASP A 7 12.14 5.40 -11.34
N PHE A 8 11.20 6.27 -11.05
CA PHE A 8 10.60 6.33 -9.71
C PHE A 8 9.38 5.41 -9.64
N TYR A 9 9.44 4.50 -8.69
CA TYR A 9 8.33 3.57 -8.45
C TYR A 9 7.95 3.56 -6.99
N LEU A 10 6.67 3.33 -6.74
CA LEU A 10 6.17 3.05 -5.40
C LEU A 10 6.17 1.54 -5.22
N PRO A 11 6.98 0.99 -4.32
CA PRO A 11 6.93 -0.44 -4.06
C PRO A 11 5.64 -0.81 -3.35
N VAL A 12 4.94 -1.79 -3.89
CA VAL A 12 3.67 -2.29 -3.34
C VAL A 12 3.87 -3.73 -2.94
N TYR A 13 3.71 -4.00 -1.65
CA TYR A 13 3.84 -5.35 -1.09
C TYR A 13 2.45 -5.93 -0.93
N VAL A 14 2.14 -6.92 -1.74
CA VAL A 14 0.82 -7.55 -1.77
C VAL A 14 0.85 -8.83 -0.95
N ILE A 15 0.01 -8.88 0.07
CA ILE A 15 -0.12 -10.07 0.92
C ILE A 15 -1.09 -11.02 0.24
N ASN A 16 -0.64 -12.22 -0.07
CA ASN A 16 -1.41 -13.20 -0.84
C ASN A 16 -1.08 -14.61 -0.37
N LEU A 17 -2.13 -15.42 -0.18
CA LEU A 17 -1.96 -16.84 0.06
C LEU A 17 -1.57 -17.50 -1.26
N LYS A 18 -0.54 -18.32 -1.22
CA LYS A 18 0.04 -18.92 -2.41
C LYS A 18 -0.97 -19.70 -3.24
N GLU A 19 -1.91 -20.40 -2.59
CA GLU A 19 -2.92 -21.19 -3.27
C GLU A 19 -4.02 -20.35 -3.91
N ARG A 20 -4.13 -19.08 -3.57
CA ARG A 20 -5.15 -18.21 -4.12
C ARG A 20 -4.67 -17.56 -5.41
N THR A 21 -4.54 -18.36 -6.45
CA THR A 21 -4.04 -17.89 -7.74
C THR A 21 -5.01 -16.91 -8.42
N GLU A 22 -6.31 -17.08 -8.18
CA GLU A 22 -7.34 -16.17 -8.74
C GLU A 22 -7.20 -14.77 -8.14
N ARG A 23 -6.80 -14.68 -6.87
CA ARG A 23 -6.56 -13.40 -6.21
C ARG A 23 -5.31 -12.73 -6.76
N ARG A 24 -4.30 -13.54 -7.02
CA ARG A 24 -3.07 -13.04 -7.63
C ARG A 24 -3.36 -12.46 -9.01
N GLN A 25 -4.14 -13.16 -9.81
CA GLN A 25 -4.53 -12.67 -11.12
C GLN A 25 -5.34 -11.39 -11.01
N HIS A 26 -6.25 -11.30 -10.04
CA HIS A 26 -7.03 -10.11 -9.79
C HIS A 26 -6.12 -8.90 -9.55
N ILE A 27 -5.11 -9.04 -8.70
CA ILE A 27 -4.19 -7.94 -8.41
C ILE A 27 -3.37 -7.58 -9.66
N GLU A 28 -2.90 -8.56 -10.40
CA GLU A 28 -2.16 -8.29 -11.63
C GLU A 28 -3.00 -7.46 -12.61
N GLU A 29 -4.29 -7.76 -12.72
CA GLU A 29 -5.21 -6.99 -13.55
C GLU A 29 -5.44 -5.58 -13.01
N GLN A 30 -5.57 -5.42 -11.68
CA GLN A 30 -5.78 -4.12 -11.07
C GLN A 30 -4.60 -3.19 -11.31
N PHE A 31 -3.39 -3.71 -11.26
CA PHE A 31 -2.18 -2.89 -11.41
C PHE A 31 -1.69 -2.82 -12.86
N GLN A 32 -2.34 -3.52 -13.79
CA GLN A 32 -1.91 -3.54 -15.18
C GLN A 32 -1.89 -2.12 -15.75
N GLY A 33 -0.78 -1.77 -16.38
CA GLY A 33 -0.60 -0.46 -16.98
C GLY A 33 -0.33 0.68 -16.01
N ARG A 34 -0.31 0.41 -14.71
CA ARG A 34 -0.02 1.42 -13.70
C ARG A 34 1.46 1.40 -13.39
N VAL A 35 2.22 2.10 -14.23
CA VAL A 35 3.69 2.04 -14.22
C VAL A 35 4.31 2.68 -12.99
N GLU A 36 3.54 3.45 -12.24
CA GLU A 36 4.01 4.10 -11.02
C GLU A 36 4.22 3.11 -9.87
N PHE A 37 3.72 1.88 -10.00
CA PHE A 37 3.82 0.86 -8.94
C PHE A 37 4.74 -0.28 -9.35
N ALA A 38 5.51 -0.76 -8.38
CA ALA A 38 6.30 -1.97 -8.51
C ALA A 38 5.77 -3.01 -7.54
N LEU A 39 5.21 -4.10 -8.06
CA LEU A 39 4.60 -5.13 -7.22
C LEU A 39 5.65 -6.08 -6.65
N HIS A 40 5.50 -6.37 -5.37
CA HIS A 40 6.26 -7.41 -4.67
C HIS A 40 5.27 -8.30 -3.94
N TRP A 41 5.42 -9.60 -4.07
CA TRP A 41 4.50 -10.55 -3.46
C TRP A 41 5.04 -11.01 -2.12
N ILE A 42 4.17 -10.97 -1.11
CA ILE A 42 4.47 -11.48 0.22
C ILE A 42 3.54 -12.68 0.44
N GLU A 43 4.12 -13.85 0.63
CA GLU A 43 3.33 -15.01 0.93
C GLU A 43 2.70 -14.84 2.30
N ALA A 44 1.39 -14.89 2.36
CA ALA A 44 0.65 -14.68 3.59
C ALA A 44 0.96 -15.79 4.59
N ILE A 45 1.08 -15.40 5.85
CA ILE A 45 1.29 -16.35 6.95
C ILE A 45 -0.08 -16.75 7.47
N GLU A 46 -0.32 -18.04 7.52
CA GLU A 46 -1.58 -18.57 8.04
C GLU A 46 -1.49 -18.75 9.54
N HIS A 47 -2.58 -18.50 10.22
CA HIS A 47 -2.69 -18.65 11.65
C HIS A 47 -4.14 -18.99 11.98
N SER A 48 -4.36 -19.75 13.04
CA SER A 48 -5.72 -20.10 13.46
C SER A 48 -6.56 -18.86 13.78
N ILE A 49 -5.89 -17.78 14.21
CA ILE A 49 -6.51 -16.48 14.38
C ILE A 49 -6.12 -15.62 13.19
N GLY A 50 -7.11 -15.29 12.33
CA GLY A 50 -6.83 -14.58 11.08
C GLY A 50 -6.11 -13.25 11.27
N ALA A 51 -6.48 -12.49 12.30
CA ALA A 51 -5.85 -11.21 12.58
C ALA A 51 -4.36 -11.36 12.94
N VAL A 52 -3.99 -12.46 13.59
CA VAL A 52 -2.58 -12.72 13.92
C VAL A 52 -1.79 -13.05 12.65
N GLY A 53 -2.38 -13.86 11.76
CA GLY A 53 -1.74 -14.17 10.49
C GLY A 53 -1.51 -12.95 9.64
N LEU A 54 -2.49 -12.06 9.57
CA LEU A 54 -2.37 -10.80 8.85
C LEU A 54 -1.27 -9.92 9.46
N TRP A 55 -1.26 -9.80 10.78
CA TRP A 55 -0.25 -9.03 11.49
C TRP A 55 1.15 -9.53 11.17
N GLN A 56 1.36 -10.85 11.24
CA GLN A 56 2.65 -11.46 10.94
C GLN A 56 3.04 -11.23 9.48
N SER A 57 2.07 -11.29 8.57
CA SER A 57 2.32 -11.04 7.15
C SER A 57 2.73 -9.59 6.89
N MET A 58 2.11 -8.65 7.59
CA MET A 58 2.47 -7.24 7.50
C MET A 58 3.88 -6.99 8.02
N LEU A 59 4.26 -7.62 9.14
CA LEU A 59 5.62 -7.53 9.67
C LEU A 59 6.63 -8.08 8.67
N LYS A 60 6.30 -9.18 8.00
CA LYS A 60 7.15 -9.75 6.97
C LYS A 60 7.34 -8.78 5.80
N ALA A 61 6.27 -8.12 5.38
CA ALA A 61 6.33 -7.12 4.31
C ALA A 61 7.23 -5.94 4.71
N VAL A 62 7.06 -5.43 5.92
CA VAL A 62 7.87 -4.32 6.41
C VAL A 62 9.34 -4.73 6.49
N GLN A 63 9.64 -5.92 7.01
CA GLN A 63 11.02 -6.39 7.09
C GLN A 63 11.64 -6.51 5.70
N THR A 64 10.88 -7.00 4.72
CA THR A 64 11.35 -7.09 3.34
C THR A 64 11.68 -5.72 2.77
N ALA A 65 10.82 -4.73 3.02
CA ALA A 65 11.07 -3.36 2.57
C ALA A 65 12.32 -2.76 3.22
N ILE A 66 12.51 -3.02 4.51
CA ILE A 66 13.71 -2.56 5.22
C ILE A 66 14.96 -3.18 4.61
N ASP A 67 14.93 -4.49 4.34
CA ASP A 67 16.08 -5.19 3.77
C ASP A 67 16.41 -4.67 2.36
N LYS A 68 15.40 -4.24 1.62
CA LYS A 68 15.58 -3.65 0.29
C LYS A 68 15.92 -2.17 0.34
N ARG A 69 15.92 -1.58 1.53
CA ARG A 69 16.20 -0.15 1.75
C ARG A 69 15.20 0.76 1.04
N ASP A 70 13.95 0.34 1.02
CA ASP A 70 12.88 1.19 0.50
C ASP A 70 12.62 2.34 1.46
N ASP A 71 12.55 3.56 0.95
CA ASP A 71 12.22 4.73 1.75
C ASP A 71 10.74 4.81 2.03
N ILE A 72 9.95 4.18 1.18
CA ILE A 72 8.50 4.19 1.29
C ILE A 72 7.99 2.86 0.76
N MET A 73 6.92 2.37 1.34
CA MET A 73 6.28 1.15 0.85
C MET A 73 4.78 1.27 1.00
N ILE A 74 4.08 0.55 0.15
CA ILE A 74 2.64 0.40 0.25
C ILE A 74 2.37 -1.06 0.58
N ILE A 75 1.47 -1.32 1.52
CA ILE A 75 0.98 -2.66 1.80
C ILE A 75 -0.45 -2.73 1.30
N CYS A 76 -0.78 -3.75 0.53
CA CYS A 76 -2.16 -3.99 0.15
C CYS A 76 -2.49 -5.47 0.25
N GLU A 77 -3.77 -5.76 0.45
CA GLU A 77 -4.26 -7.12 0.43
C GLU A 77 -4.67 -7.50 -0.99
N ASP A 78 -4.85 -8.78 -1.23
CA ASP A 78 -5.08 -9.32 -2.56
C ASP A 78 -6.51 -9.14 -3.09
N ASP A 79 -7.35 -8.43 -2.34
CA ASP A 79 -8.69 -8.03 -2.76
C ASP A 79 -8.79 -6.55 -3.13
N HIS A 80 -7.66 -5.87 -3.22
CA HIS A 80 -7.63 -4.45 -3.53
C HIS A 80 -8.27 -4.16 -4.89
N ILE A 81 -9.03 -3.07 -4.95
CA ILE A 81 -9.65 -2.57 -6.17
C ILE A 81 -9.38 -1.08 -6.28
N PHE A 82 -8.88 -0.64 -7.43
CA PHE A 82 -8.79 0.78 -7.71
C PHE A 82 -10.18 1.30 -8.05
N THR A 83 -10.54 2.44 -7.51
CA THR A 83 -11.79 3.10 -7.88
C THR A 83 -11.56 4.00 -9.10
N PRO A 84 -12.64 4.39 -9.81
CA PRO A 84 -12.50 5.35 -10.91
C PRO A 84 -11.95 6.71 -10.49
N ALA A 85 -11.99 7.01 -9.19
CA ALA A 85 -11.47 8.26 -8.64
C ALA A 85 -9.96 8.25 -8.44
N TYR A 86 -9.30 7.10 -8.64
CA TYR A 86 -7.85 7.03 -8.46
C TYR A 86 -7.14 8.01 -9.38
N ASN A 87 -6.18 8.74 -8.83
CA ASN A 87 -5.35 9.68 -9.56
C ASN A 87 -3.93 9.62 -9.02
N LYS A 88 -2.98 9.33 -9.91
CA LYS A 88 -1.59 9.17 -9.54
C LYS A 88 -1.01 10.43 -8.88
N ASP A 89 -1.28 11.58 -9.47
CA ASP A 89 -0.72 12.83 -8.97
C ASP A 89 -1.27 13.17 -7.59
N TYR A 90 -2.54 12.88 -7.37
CA TYR A 90 -3.17 13.08 -6.07
C TYR A 90 -2.56 12.13 -5.02
N LEU A 91 -2.33 10.88 -5.38
CA LEU A 91 -1.68 9.93 -4.49
C LEU A 91 -0.29 10.42 -4.09
N PHE A 92 0.53 10.82 -5.07
CA PHE A 92 1.87 11.29 -4.79
C PHE A 92 1.86 12.56 -3.93
N ALA A 93 0.95 13.48 -4.21
CA ALA A 93 0.82 14.71 -3.41
C ALA A 93 0.48 14.39 -1.96
N ASN A 94 -0.41 13.40 -1.74
CA ASN A 94 -0.78 12.99 -0.39
C ASN A 94 0.39 12.33 0.35
N ILE A 95 1.15 11.51 -0.34
CA ILE A 95 2.32 10.86 0.26
C ILE A 95 3.36 11.90 0.66
N ILE A 96 3.67 12.83 -0.24
CA ILE A 96 4.64 13.88 0.02
C ILE A 96 4.17 14.76 1.17
N GLY A 97 2.91 15.14 1.16
CA GLY A 97 2.35 15.98 2.22
C GLY A 97 2.31 15.29 3.56
N ALA A 98 1.95 14.02 3.60
CA ALA A 98 1.96 13.25 4.84
C ALA A 98 3.36 13.17 5.42
N ASN A 99 4.35 12.93 4.57
CA ASN A 99 5.74 12.92 5.01
C ASN A 99 6.17 14.28 5.55
N ALA A 100 5.75 15.37 4.92
CA ALA A 100 6.06 16.72 5.38
C ALA A 100 5.44 17.03 6.75
N GLN A 101 4.35 16.36 7.10
CA GLN A 101 3.73 16.47 8.41
C GLN A 101 4.37 15.56 9.46
N GLY A 102 5.35 14.76 9.08
CA GLY A 102 5.99 13.81 9.96
C GLY A 102 5.19 12.52 10.15
N SER A 103 4.23 12.25 9.29
CA SER A 103 3.46 11.02 9.37
C SER A 103 4.30 9.84 8.96
N GLU A 104 4.21 8.76 9.70
CA GLU A 104 4.90 7.52 9.37
C GLU A 104 3.96 6.55 8.66
N LEU A 105 2.66 6.73 8.81
CA LEU A 105 1.65 5.86 8.23
C LEU A 105 0.55 6.69 7.60
N LEU A 106 0.18 6.32 6.39
CA LEU A 106 -0.94 6.94 5.68
C LEU A 106 -1.91 5.85 5.25
N SER A 107 -3.15 5.93 5.71
CA SER A 107 -4.18 4.97 5.31
C SER A 107 -4.83 5.42 4.02
N GLY A 108 -5.00 4.50 3.09
CA GLY A 108 -5.65 4.78 1.82
C GLY A 108 -7.17 4.85 1.90
N GLY A 109 -7.75 4.55 3.05
CA GLY A 109 -9.19 4.62 3.25
C GLY A 109 -9.56 4.48 4.71
N VAL A 110 -10.83 4.73 5.00
CA VAL A 110 -11.34 4.68 6.37
C VAL A 110 -12.40 3.59 6.56
N GLY A 111 -12.58 2.73 5.57
CA GLY A 111 -13.54 1.64 5.64
C GLY A 111 -13.25 0.73 6.83
N GLY A 112 -14.26 0.34 7.56
CA GLY A 112 -14.11 -0.51 8.72
C GLY A 112 -13.76 0.22 10.00
N PHE A 113 -13.46 1.52 9.92
CA PHE A 113 -13.20 2.34 11.09
C PHE A 113 -14.43 3.18 11.42
N GLY A 114 -14.56 3.59 12.67
CA GLY A 114 -15.72 4.33 13.11
C GLY A 114 -15.77 5.74 12.53
N THR A 115 -14.76 6.50 12.78
CA THR A 115 -14.76 7.92 12.43
C THR A 115 -13.38 8.32 11.93
N ALA A 116 -13.34 9.24 10.99
CA ALA A 116 -12.11 9.84 10.52
C ALA A 116 -12.08 11.30 11.00
N VAL A 117 -10.94 11.72 11.50
CA VAL A 117 -10.75 13.11 11.94
C VAL A 117 -9.56 13.71 11.19
N PRO A 118 -9.56 15.02 10.92
CA PRO A 118 -8.44 15.61 10.23
C PRO A 118 -7.18 15.59 11.10
N VAL A 119 -6.11 15.13 10.52
CA VAL A 119 -4.79 15.16 11.16
C VAL A 119 -4.20 16.57 11.03
N ASP A 120 -4.40 17.16 9.88
CA ASP A 120 -4.09 18.57 9.61
C ASP A 120 -5.34 19.17 9.01
N THR A 121 -5.68 20.37 9.44
CA THR A 121 -6.97 21.01 9.20
C THR A 121 -7.47 20.96 7.76
N ASN A 122 -6.62 20.79 6.79
CA ASN A 122 -7.02 20.89 5.40
C ASN A 122 -6.59 19.75 4.51
N ARG A 123 -5.89 18.72 5.02
CA ARG A 123 -5.22 17.80 4.10
C ARG A 123 -5.45 16.33 4.38
N TYR A 124 -5.25 15.88 5.60
CA TYR A 124 -5.18 14.45 5.90
C TYR A 124 -6.11 14.07 7.02
N TRP A 125 -6.51 12.82 7.02
CA TRP A 125 -7.47 12.28 7.98
C TRP A 125 -6.87 11.07 8.65
N MET A 126 -7.11 10.94 9.93
CA MET A 126 -6.74 9.78 10.70
C MET A 126 -8.01 9.03 11.06
N ALA A 127 -7.99 7.71 10.87
CA ALA A 127 -9.12 6.86 11.27
C ALA A 127 -9.07 6.64 12.79
N VAL A 128 -10.21 6.71 13.42
CA VAL A 128 -10.37 6.49 14.85
C VAL A 128 -11.46 5.48 15.12
#